data_be16605335db72723efd0873db845cd8
#
_entry.id   be16605335db72723efd0873db845cd8
#
_cell.length_a   1.000
_cell.length_b   1.000
_cell.length_c   1.000
_cell.angle_alpha   90.00
_cell.angle_beta   90.00
_cell.angle_gamma   90.00
#
_symmetry.space_group_name_H-M   'P 1'
#
loop_
_entity.id
_entity.type
_entity.pdbx_description
1 polymer ?
#
loop_
_entity_poly.entity_id
_entity_poly.type
_entity_poly.pdbx_seq_one_letter_code
_entity_poly.pdbx_strand_id
1 'polypeptide(L)'
;MKIRTALTLKNTCATAAVFLACLTMIYLVSEHTRSKTFFHDLSGEAITKAHLFLRDQVDARTMQSIYLNNRKFINEVEVAVYTTDFRMLYHDAIQNDIIKEDRSMINRIIREKEINFYVGRYQCIGMLYHFQGRDYIITAAAYDGYGYDNLYELQKALVVLFLVGLSLLFVVCYFLARSSLKPIRDIVKEAETITSSASSA
;
A
#
# COMPACT_ATOMS: atom_id res chain seq x y z
N MET A 1 -8.96 44.79 6.39
CA MET A 1 -8.15 43.75 5.71
C MET A 1 -7.89 42.51 6.53
N LYS A 2 -7.64 42.60 7.82
CA LYS A 2 -7.27 41.44 8.70
C LYS A 2 -8.33 40.34 8.87
N ILE A 3 -9.61 40.69 9.01
CA ILE A 3 -10.70 39.71 9.28
C ILE A 3 -10.93 38.79 8.07
N ARG A 4 -10.90 39.36 6.87
CA ARG A 4 -11.08 38.64 5.59
C ARG A 4 -10.01 37.59 5.36
N THR A 5 -8.74 38.00 5.49
CA THR A 5 -7.60 37.10 5.34
C THR A 5 -7.58 36.00 6.39
N ALA A 6 -7.92 36.34 7.64
CA ALA A 6 -8.00 35.37 8.73
C ALA A 6 -9.12 34.32 8.51
N LEU A 7 -10.29 34.74 8.02
CA LEU A 7 -11.39 33.82 7.72
C LEU A 7 -11.06 32.89 6.55
N THR A 8 -10.51 33.46 5.47
CA THR A 8 -10.06 32.66 4.32
C THR A 8 -9.02 31.63 4.75
N LEU A 9 -8.02 32.05 5.51
CA LEU A 9 -6.95 31.18 5.97
C LEU A 9 -7.47 30.04 6.87
N LYS A 10 -8.35 30.35 7.84
CA LYS A 10 -8.94 29.34 8.72
C LYS A 10 -9.73 28.27 7.94
N ASN A 11 -10.60 28.72 7.02
CA ASN A 11 -11.39 27.79 6.21
C ASN A 11 -10.52 26.95 5.28
N THR A 12 -9.52 27.57 4.64
CA THR A 12 -8.56 26.85 3.78
C THR A 12 -7.78 25.82 4.59
N CYS A 13 -7.27 26.16 5.77
CA CYS A 13 -6.56 25.21 6.64
C CYS A 13 -7.45 24.06 7.10
N ALA A 14 -8.69 24.32 7.50
CA ALA A 14 -9.62 23.27 7.94
C ALA A 14 -9.93 22.29 6.80
N THR A 15 -10.26 22.81 5.62
CA THR A 15 -10.56 21.96 4.46
C THR A 15 -9.30 21.23 3.95
N ALA A 16 -8.13 21.87 3.99
CA ALA A 16 -6.85 21.23 3.63
C ALA A 16 -6.54 20.06 4.58
N ALA A 17 -6.81 20.20 5.87
CA ALA A 17 -6.60 19.11 6.84
C ALA A 17 -7.50 17.90 6.53
N VAL A 18 -8.78 18.12 6.23
CA VAL A 18 -9.71 17.05 5.83
C VAL A 18 -9.25 16.41 4.53
N PHE A 19 -8.87 17.21 3.55
CA PHE A 19 -8.39 16.71 2.26
C PHE A 19 -7.11 15.86 2.41
N LEU A 20 -6.15 16.32 3.21
CA LEU A 20 -4.94 15.56 3.52
C LEU A 20 -5.27 14.22 4.21
N ALA A 21 -6.21 14.22 5.15
CA ALA A 21 -6.64 12.99 5.82
C ALA A 21 -7.26 11.99 4.84
N CYS A 22 -8.09 12.45 3.89
CA CYS A 22 -8.66 11.61 2.83
C CYS A 22 -7.57 11.00 1.93
N LEU A 23 -6.60 11.80 1.47
CA LEU A 23 -5.51 11.31 0.64
C LEU A 23 -4.61 10.30 1.37
N THR A 24 -4.33 10.56 2.66
CA THR A 24 -3.59 9.63 3.51
C THR A 24 -4.34 8.31 3.65
N MET A 25 -5.66 8.34 3.84
CA MET A 25 -6.48 7.14 3.92
C MET A 25 -6.44 6.33 2.61
N ILE A 26 -6.52 7.00 1.46
CA ILE A 26 -6.39 6.34 0.14
C ILE A 26 -5.05 5.62 0.03
N TYR A 27 -3.96 6.27 0.43
CA TYR A 27 -2.63 5.67 0.41
C TYR A 27 -2.54 4.43 1.31
N LEU A 28 -3.02 4.52 2.56
CA LEU A 28 -2.99 3.41 3.52
C LEU A 28 -3.84 2.22 3.05
N VAL A 29 -5.03 2.48 2.49
CA VAL A 29 -5.89 1.43 1.93
C VAL A 29 -5.21 0.77 0.73
N SER A 30 -4.59 1.55 -0.16
CA SER A 30 -3.87 1.03 -1.32
C SER A 30 -2.69 0.15 -0.92
N GLU A 31 -1.88 0.59 0.07
CA GLU A 31 -0.74 -0.18 0.59
C GLU A 31 -1.20 -1.51 1.23
N HIS A 32 -2.26 -1.45 2.04
CA HIS A 32 -2.82 -2.66 2.66
C HIS A 32 -3.35 -3.65 1.61
N THR A 33 -4.10 -3.14 0.62
CA THR A 33 -4.65 -3.97 -0.46
C THR A 33 -3.53 -4.61 -1.28
N ARG A 34 -2.51 -3.83 -1.67
CA ARG A 34 -1.33 -4.32 -2.37
C ARG A 34 -0.68 -5.49 -1.63
N SER A 35 -0.37 -5.27 -0.35
CA SER A 35 0.28 -6.30 0.48
C SER A 35 -0.55 -7.57 0.56
N LYS A 36 -1.87 -7.45 0.79
CA LYS A 36 -2.79 -8.59 0.87
C LYS A 36 -2.88 -9.35 -0.45
N THR A 37 -3.01 -8.63 -1.57
CA THR A 37 -3.08 -9.25 -2.90
C THR A 37 -1.79 -9.99 -3.21
N PHE A 38 -0.64 -9.38 -2.93
CA PHE A 38 0.64 -10.03 -3.18
C PHE A 38 0.85 -11.31 -2.37
N PHE A 39 0.46 -11.35 -1.09
CA PHE A 39 0.50 -12.58 -0.30
C PHE A 39 -0.40 -13.67 -0.89
N HIS A 40 -1.58 -13.30 -1.37
CA HIS A 40 -2.48 -14.25 -2.01
C HIS A 40 -1.89 -14.83 -3.31
N ASP A 41 -1.32 -13.97 -4.16
CA ASP A 41 -0.70 -14.38 -5.43
C ASP A 41 0.54 -15.24 -5.19
N LEU A 42 1.38 -14.86 -4.21
CA LEU A 42 2.54 -15.63 -3.79
C LEU A 42 2.15 -17.03 -3.31
N SER A 43 1.05 -17.15 -2.54
CA SER A 43 0.50 -18.43 -2.10
C SER A 43 0.07 -19.29 -3.29
N GLY A 44 -0.64 -18.72 -4.25
CA GLY A 44 -1.07 -19.42 -5.47
C GLY A 44 0.09 -19.94 -6.31
N GLU A 45 1.14 -19.13 -6.48
CA GLU A 45 2.33 -19.52 -7.23
C GLU A 45 3.13 -20.60 -6.51
N ALA A 46 3.30 -20.48 -5.19
CA ALA A 46 3.97 -21.47 -4.37
C ALA A 46 3.29 -22.85 -4.45
N ILE A 47 1.96 -22.87 -4.35
CA ILE A 47 1.17 -24.10 -4.49
C ILE A 47 1.35 -24.69 -5.89
N THR A 48 1.32 -23.87 -6.93
CA THR A 48 1.48 -24.32 -8.32
C THR A 48 2.84 -24.97 -8.53
N LYS A 49 3.92 -24.35 -8.08
CA LYS A 49 5.28 -24.91 -8.17
C LYS A 49 5.42 -26.20 -7.37
N ALA A 50 4.95 -26.22 -6.12
CA ALA A 50 4.98 -27.40 -5.28
C ALA A 50 4.17 -28.55 -5.88
N HIS A 51 2.99 -28.25 -6.47
CA HIS A 51 2.17 -29.26 -7.13
C HIS A 51 2.84 -29.87 -8.35
N LEU A 52 3.51 -29.06 -9.20
CA LEU A 52 4.28 -29.55 -10.34
C LEU A 52 5.41 -30.46 -9.90
N PHE A 53 6.12 -30.10 -8.84
CA PHE A 53 7.19 -30.93 -8.27
C PHE A 53 6.66 -32.24 -7.66
N LEU A 54 5.64 -32.16 -6.82
CA LEU A 54 5.08 -33.32 -6.11
C LEU A 54 4.36 -34.32 -7.04
N ARG A 55 3.89 -33.86 -8.19
CA ARG A 55 3.31 -34.73 -9.24
C ARG A 55 4.34 -35.43 -10.12
N ASP A 56 5.61 -35.18 -9.89
CA ASP A 56 6.70 -35.71 -10.70
C ASP A 56 6.62 -35.31 -12.20
N GLN A 57 5.93 -34.20 -12.48
CA GLN A 57 5.74 -33.68 -13.83
C GLN A 57 6.97 -32.91 -14.33
N VAL A 58 7.72 -32.33 -13.39
CA VAL A 58 8.95 -31.58 -13.68
C VAL A 58 9.98 -31.93 -12.62
N ASP A 59 11.16 -32.36 -13.04
CA ASP A 59 12.24 -32.68 -12.13
C ASP A 59 12.85 -31.41 -11.49
N ALA A 60 13.46 -31.54 -10.32
CA ALA A 60 14.04 -30.46 -9.55
C ALA A 60 15.06 -29.62 -10.35
N ARG A 61 15.86 -30.26 -11.22
CA ARG A 61 16.86 -29.58 -12.05
C ARG A 61 16.22 -28.69 -13.11
N THR A 62 15.17 -29.16 -13.75
CA THR A 62 14.40 -28.40 -14.74
C THR A 62 13.70 -27.21 -14.08
N MET A 63 13.06 -27.40 -12.94
CA MET A 63 12.46 -26.30 -12.17
C MET A 63 13.49 -25.25 -11.76
N GLN A 64 14.66 -25.69 -11.27
CA GLN A 64 15.78 -24.81 -10.94
C GLN A 64 16.32 -24.05 -12.14
N SER A 65 16.41 -24.69 -13.32
CA SER A 65 16.86 -24.02 -14.54
C SER A 65 15.85 -22.96 -15.01
N ILE A 66 14.55 -23.24 -14.89
CA ILE A 66 13.48 -22.28 -15.18
C ILE A 66 13.59 -21.08 -14.24
N TYR A 67 13.75 -21.31 -12.93
CA TYR A 67 13.95 -20.27 -11.95
C TYR A 67 15.15 -19.39 -12.27
N LEU A 68 16.33 -19.97 -12.52
CA LEU A 68 17.55 -19.22 -12.85
C LEU A 68 17.46 -18.44 -14.16
N ASN A 69 16.76 -18.96 -15.17
CA ASN A 69 16.57 -18.28 -16.45
C ASN A 69 15.58 -17.12 -16.37
N ASN A 70 14.55 -17.25 -15.56
CA ASN A 70 13.51 -16.23 -15.39
C ASN A 70 13.88 -15.15 -14.37
N ARG A 71 14.92 -15.37 -13.60
CA ARG A 71 15.42 -14.49 -12.53
C ARG A 71 15.63 -13.03 -12.94
N LYS A 72 15.88 -12.77 -14.21
CA LYS A 72 16.12 -11.42 -14.74
C LYS A 72 14.86 -10.70 -15.19
N PHE A 73 13.73 -11.41 -15.33
CA PHE A 73 12.55 -10.89 -16.04
C PHE A 73 11.25 -10.84 -15.22
N ILE A 74 11.17 -11.55 -14.11
CA ILE A 74 9.94 -11.66 -13.31
C ILE A 74 10.31 -11.51 -11.82
N ASN A 75 9.37 -11.01 -11.02
CA ASN A 75 9.46 -11.06 -9.56
C ASN A 75 9.77 -12.50 -9.13
N GLU A 76 10.97 -12.69 -8.63
CA GLU A 76 11.54 -13.98 -8.35
C GLU A 76 10.84 -14.62 -7.16
N VAL A 77 10.06 -15.65 -7.37
CA VAL A 77 9.43 -16.42 -6.30
C VAL A 77 10.33 -17.61 -5.99
N GLU A 78 11.00 -17.53 -4.86
CA GLU A 78 11.73 -18.65 -4.27
C GLU A 78 10.75 -19.56 -3.56
N VAL A 79 10.79 -20.86 -3.83
CA VAL A 79 9.92 -21.86 -3.20
C VAL A 79 10.76 -23.00 -2.65
N ALA A 80 10.44 -23.44 -1.44
CA ALA A 80 10.98 -24.67 -0.87
C ALA A 80 9.83 -25.59 -0.40
N VAL A 81 10.07 -26.89 -0.49
CA VAL A 81 9.12 -27.93 -0.09
C VAL A 81 9.79 -28.87 0.91
N TYR A 82 9.14 -29.05 2.04
CA TYR A 82 9.61 -29.92 3.13
C TYR A 82 8.54 -30.96 3.49
N THR A 83 8.99 -32.07 4.09
CA THR A 83 8.12 -32.95 4.85
C THR A 83 7.82 -32.33 6.22
N THR A 84 6.78 -32.82 6.89
CA THR A 84 6.45 -32.42 8.27
C THR A 84 7.58 -32.73 9.28
N ASP A 85 8.48 -33.67 8.95
CA ASP A 85 9.67 -34.02 9.75
C ASP A 85 10.89 -33.12 9.50
N PHE A 86 10.69 -32.01 8.75
CA PHE A 86 11.76 -31.09 8.38
C PHE A 86 12.82 -31.66 7.44
N ARG A 87 12.42 -32.58 6.55
CA ARG A 87 13.27 -33.05 5.48
C ARG A 87 12.99 -32.23 4.23
N MET A 88 13.99 -31.54 3.71
CA MET A 88 13.90 -30.80 2.44
C MET A 88 13.72 -31.79 1.28
N LEU A 89 12.71 -31.55 0.45
CA LEU A 89 12.45 -32.27 -0.79
C LEU A 89 12.85 -31.47 -2.02
N TYR A 90 12.62 -30.17 -1.97
CA TYR A 90 12.90 -29.24 -3.06
C TYR A 90 13.24 -27.86 -2.50
N HIS A 91 14.10 -27.12 -3.20
CA HIS A 91 14.41 -25.72 -2.96
C HIS A 91 14.87 -25.04 -4.27
N ASP A 92 14.27 -23.92 -4.62
CA ASP A 92 14.60 -23.15 -5.81
C ASP A 92 16.01 -22.54 -5.74
N ALA A 93 16.35 -21.94 -4.62
CA ALA A 93 17.58 -21.20 -4.44
C ALA A 93 18.70 -22.06 -3.86
N ILE A 94 19.84 -22.07 -4.54
CA ILE A 94 21.07 -22.72 -4.05
C ILE A 94 22.01 -21.70 -3.43
N GLN A 95 22.00 -20.44 -3.86
CA GLN A 95 23.01 -19.45 -3.50
C GLN A 95 22.49 -18.27 -2.66
N ASN A 96 21.22 -17.92 -2.76
CA ASN A 96 20.58 -16.83 -2.04
C ASN A 96 19.29 -17.33 -1.40
N ASP A 97 19.44 -17.98 -0.28
CA ASP A 97 18.36 -18.46 0.56
C ASP A 97 17.78 -17.28 1.36
N ILE A 98 16.58 -16.85 0.99
CA ILE A 98 15.89 -15.71 1.62
C ILE A 98 15.30 -16.12 2.95
N ILE A 99 14.64 -17.30 2.98
CA ILE A 99 14.03 -17.84 4.19
C ILE A 99 14.98 -18.88 4.78
N LYS A 100 15.47 -18.61 5.97
CA LYS A 100 16.21 -19.63 6.70
C LYS A 100 15.25 -20.42 7.57
N GLU A 101 14.71 -21.49 6.98
CA GLU A 101 13.79 -22.35 7.69
C GLU A 101 14.47 -23.09 8.84
N ASP A 102 13.79 -23.11 9.96
CA ASP A 102 14.17 -23.89 11.12
C ASP A 102 13.02 -24.79 11.59
N ARG A 103 13.31 -25.70 12.50
CA ARG A 103 12.32 -26.61 13.06
C ARG A 103 11.21 -25.88 13.82
N SER A 104 11.48 -24.73 14.39
CA SER A 104 10.50 -23.89 15.08
C SER A 104 9.47 -23.33 14.10
N MET A 105 9.92 -22.82 12.95
CA MET A 105 9.07 -22.33 11.87
C MET A 105 8.18 -23.43 11.30
N ILE A 106 8.74 -24.63 11.02
CA ILE A 106 7.97 -25.77 10.55
C ILE A 106 6.86 -26.16 11.53
N ASN A 107 7.18 -26.25 12.82
CA ASN A 107 6.21 -26.54 13.87
C ASN A 107 5.13 -25.45 13.97
N ARG A 108 5.50 -24.19 13.76
CA ARG A 108 4.55 -23.08 13.71
C ARG A 108 3.60 -23.20 12.52
N ILE A 109 4.13 -23.51 11.33
CA ILE A 109 3.31 -23.72 10.12
C ILE A 109 2.34 -24.88 10.31
N ILE A 110 2.79 -26.00 10.90
CA ILE A 110 1.91 -27.16 11.18
C ILE A 110 0.75 -26.76 12.10
N ARG A 111 1.01 -25.94 13.12
CA ARG A 111 0.00 -25.51 14.11
C ARG A 111 -0.97 -24.47 13.53
N GLU A 112 -0.43 -23.45 12.86
CA GLU A 112 -1.19 -22.29 12.37
C GLU A 112 -1.77 -22.51 10.96
N LYS A 113 -1.32 -23.55 10.24
CA LYS A 113 -1.67 -23.94 8.88
C LYS A 113 -1.12 -22.99 7.82
N GLU A 114 -1.09 -21.71 8.07
CA GLU A 114 -0.55 -20.67 7.20
C GLU A 114 0.05 -19.55 8.05
N ILE A 115 1.22 -19.07 7.65
CA ILE A 115 1.89 -17.92 8.25
C ILE A 115 2.35 -16.96 7.15
N ASN A 116 2.15 -15.67 7.38
CA ASN A 116 2.64 -14.59 6.52
C ASN A 116 3.61 -13.72 7.32
N PHE A 117 4.77 -13.45 6.75
CA PHE A 117 5.81 -12.69 7.43
C PHE A 117 6.71 -11.95 6.43
N TYR A 118 7.62 -11.13 6.94
CA TYR A 118 8.58 -10.39 6.11
C TYR A 118 10.01 -10.74 6.50
N VAL A 119 10.88 -10.88 5.51
CA VAL A 119 12.33 -10.95 5.66
C VAL A 119 12.94 -9.77 4.90
N GLY A 120 13.29 -8.71 5.62
CA GLY A 120 13.69 -7.45 4.99
C GLY A 120 12.58 -6.86 4.12
N ARG A 121 12.80 -6.80 2.81
CA ARG A 121 11.82 -6.31 1.82
C ARG A 121 11.00 -7.43 1.17
N TYR A 122 11.35 -8.69 1.42
CA TYR A 122 10.66 -9.84 0.85
C TYR A 122 9.42 -10.17 1.65
N GLN A 123 8.33 -10.44 0.96
CA GLN A 123 7.13 -11.04 1.52
C GLN A 123 7.28 -12.55 1.49
N CYS A 124 7.05 -13.19 2.61
CA CYS A 124 7.30 -14.60 2.82
C CYS A 124 6.05 -15.28 3.37
N ILE A 125 5.80 -16.48 2.88
CA ILE A 125 4.72 -17.33 3.36
C ILE A 125 5.25 -18.70 3.77
N GLY A 126 4.56 -19.32 4.69
CA GLY A 126 4.73 -20.73 5.01
C GLY A 126 3.36 -21.38 5.14
N MET A 127 3.11 -22.50 4.48
CA MET A 127 1.83 -23.17 4.51
C MET A 127 1.92 -24.68 4.62
N LEU A 128 0.89 -25.27 5.26
CA LEU A 128 0.69 -26.72 5.27
C LEU A 128 -0.14 -27.10 4.05
N TYR A 129 0.41 -27.94 3.20
CA TYR A 129 -0.21 -28.39 1.95
C TYR A 129 -0.46 -29.88 1.97
N HIS A 130 -1.74 -30.27 1.77
CA HIS A 130 -2.13 -31.68 1.71
C HIS A 130 -2.13 -32.19 0.26
N PHE A 131 -1.34 -33.19 -0.02
CA PHE A 131 -1.26 -33.80 -1.35
C PHE A 131 -1.16 -35.32 -1.29
N GLN A 132 -2.05 -36.03 -2.00
CA GLN A 132 -2.08 -37.50 -2.09
C GLN A 132 -2.03 -38.22 -0.72
N GLY A 133 -2.78 -37.72 0.27
CA GLY A 133 -2.86 -38.32 1.60
C GLY A 133 -1.64 -38.05 2.50
N ARG A 134 -0.75 -37.12 2.11
CA ARG A 134 0.41 -36.69 2.90
C ARG A 134 0.43 -35.18 3.06
N ASP A 135 0.98 -34.74 4.19
CA ASP A 135 1.16 -33.32 4.47
C ASP A 135 2.58 -32.89 4.15
N TYR A 136 2.69 -31.75 3.50
CA TYR A 136 3.93 -31.07 3.12
C TYR A 136 3.93 -29.66 3.65
N ILE A 137 5.12 -29.12 3.87
CA ILE A 137 5.30 -27.71 4.19
C ILE A 137 5.85 -27.02 2.95
N ILE A 138 5.20 -25.95 2.54
CA ILE A 138 5.66 -25.10 1.46
C ILE A 138 6.03 -23.75 2.06
N THR A 139 7.24 -23.28 1.78
CA THR A 139 7.65 -21.90 2.06
C THR A 139 7.90 -21.20 0.74
N ALA A 140 7.58 -19.91 0.68
CA ALA A 140 7.89 -19.10 -0.47
C ALA A 140 8.23 -17.68 -0.07
N ALA A 141 9.13 -17.06 -0.83
CA ALA A 141 9.55 -15.68 -0.69
C ALA A 141 9.59 -14.97 -2.03
N ALA A 142 9.11 -13.73 -2.06
CA ALA A 142 9.26 -12.87 -3.23
C ALA A 142 9.30 -11.39 -2.85
N TYR A 143 9.89 -10.58 -3.74
CA TYR A 143 9.90 -9.13 -3.62
C TYR A 143 8.87 -8.51 -4.57
N ASP A 144 7.93 -7.76 -4.00
CA ASP A 144 6.89 -7.07 -4.79
C ASP A 144 7.41 -5.76 -5.40
N GLY A 145 8.34 -5.86 -6.35
CA GLY A 145 8.90 -4.68 -7.01
C GLY A 145 7.84 -3.86 -7.73
N TYR A 146 6.98 -4.51 -8.51
CA TYR A 146 5.93 -3.86 -9.27
C TYR A 146 4.89 -3.16 -8.38
N GLY A 147 4.47 -3.81 -7.30
CA GLY A 147 3.54 -3.22 -6.36
C GLY A 147 4.11 -2.01 -5.62
N TYR A 148 5.40 -2.04 -5.25
CA TYR A 148 6.08 -0.88 -4.67
C TYR A 148 6.23 0.27 -5.68
N ASP A 149 6.53 -0.01 -6.94
CA ASP A 149 6.61 1.00 -7.98
C ASP A 149 5.25 1.67 -8.22
N ASN A 150 4.17 0.89 -8.29
CA ASN A 150 2.81 1.41 -8.40
C ASN A 150 2.42 2.27 -7.19
N LEU A 151 2.79 1.86 -5.99
CA LEU A 151 2.53 2.63 -4.77
C LEU A 151 3.29 3.96 -4.77
N TYR A 152 4.51 3.98 -5.30
CA TYR A 152 5.31 5.19 -5.45
C TYR A 152 4.70 6.15 -6.49
N GLU A 153 4.23 5.63 -7.63
CA GLU A 153 3.50 6.44 -8.62
C GLU A 153 2.19 7.00 -8.06
N LEU A 154 1.44 6.20 -7.31
CA LEU A 154 0.26 6.68 -6.59
C LEU A 154 0.62 7.80 -5.61
N GLN A 155 1.68 7.66 -4.83
CA GLN A 155 2.13 8.70 -3.89
C GLN A 155 2.43 10.01 -4.61
N LYS A 156 3.15 9.98 -5.74
CA LYS A 156 3.39 11.19 -6.56
C LYS A 156 2.09 11.83 -7.04
N ALA A 157 1.16 11.00 -7.56
CA ALA A 157 -0.13 11.48 -8.02
C ALA A 157 -0.93 12.15 -6.90
N LEU A 158 -0.95 11.57 -5.69
CA LEU A 158 -1.62 12.14 -4.52
C LEU A 158 -1.01 13.48 -4.08
N VAL A 159 0.32 13.62 -4.14
CA VAL A 159 1.01 14.89 -3.84
C VAL A 159 0.64 15.97 -4.86
N VAL A 160 0.66 15.66 -6.16
CA VAL A 160 0.24 16.58 -7.20
C VAL A 160 -1.22 17.00 -7.01
N LEU A 161 -2.10 16.03 -6.77
CA LEU A 161 -3.53 16.27 -6.52
C LEU A 161 -3.73 17.17 -5.30
N PHE A 162 -2.96 16.97 -4.22
CA PHE A 162 -3.01 17.81 -3.04
C PHE A 162 -2.63 19.27 -3.35
N LEU A 163 -1.54 19.50 -4.06
CA LEU A 163 -1.07 20.84 -4.41
C LEU A 163 -2.06 21.58 -5.33
N VAL A 164 -2.57 20.91 -6.36
CA VAL A 164 -3.57 21.46 -7.27
C VAL A 164 -4.89 21.74 -6.53
N GLY A 165 -5.36 20.77 -5.75
CA GLY A 165 -6.58 20.91 -4.96
C GLY A 165 -6.49 22.06 -3.94
N LEU A 166 -5.35 22.20 -3.24
CA LEU A 166 -5.12 23.28 -2.30
C LEU A 166 -5.13 24.65 -2.99
N SER A 167 -4.54 24.74 -4.18
CA SER A 167 -4.52 25.99 -4.98
C SER A 167 -5.92 26.40 -5.40
N LEU A 168 -6.72 25.46 -5.92
CA LEU A 168 -8.11 25.70 -6.29
C LEU A 168 -8.96 26.10 -5.08
N LEU A 169 -8.79 25.40 -3.98
CA LEU A 169 -9.49 25.67 -2.73
C LEU A 169 -9.20 27.07 -2.19
N PHE A 170 -7.95 27.50 -2.24
CA PHE A 170 -7.55 28.87 -1.88
C PHE A 170 -8.26 29.91 -2.73
N VAL A 171 -8.30 29.71 -4.05
CA VAL A 171 -8.99 30.61 -4.99
C VAL A 171 -10.49 30.69 -4.67
N VAL A 172 -11.14 29.56 -4.49
CA VAL A 172 -12.58 29.51 -4.14
C VAL A 172 -12.86 30.22 -2.81
N CYS A 173 -12.08 29.91 -1.76
CA CYS A 173 -12.23 30.56 -0.46
C CYS A 173 -12.01 32.08 -0.53
N TYR A 174 -11.06 32.54 -1.35
CA TYR A 174 -10.81 33.95 -1.57
C TYR A 174 -12.03 34.65 -2.20
N PHE A 175 -12.61 34.08 -3.24
CA PHE A 175 -13.81 34.66 -3.89
C PHE A 175 -15.04 34.63 -2.98
N LEU A 176 -15.27 33.54 -2.25
CA LEU A 176 -16.35 33.44 -1.29
C LEU A 176 -16.24 34.47 -0.18
N ALA A 177 -15.05 34.62 0.42
CA ALA A 177 -14.81 35.65 1.44
C ALA A 177 -15.02 37.08 0.91
N ARG A 178 -14.73 37.29 -0.38
CA ARG A 178 -15.00 38.59 -1.03
C ARG A 178 -16.50 38.85 -1.22
N SER A 179 -17.26 37.86 -1.64
CA SER A 179 -18.71 37.99 -1.88
C SER A 179 -19.50 38.14 -0.59
N SER A 180 -19.22 37.32 0.43
CA SER A 180 -19.95 37.29 1.70
C SER A 180 -19.77 38.56 2.55
N LEU A 181 -18.64 39.27 2.40
CA LEU A 181 -18.37 40.50 3.16
C LEU A 181 -18.77 41.78 2.42
N LYS A 182 -19.25 41.70 1.19
CA LYS A 182 -19.71 42.86 0.43
C LYS A 182 -20.97 43.48 1.05
N PRO A 183 -22.05 42.74 1.40
CA PRO A 183 -23.26 43.33 1.99
C PRO A 183 -22.99 44.00 3.30
N ILE A 184 -22.15 43.44 4.17
CA ILE A 184 -21.83 44.00 5.50
C ILE A 184 -21.11 45.36 5.36
N ARG A 185 -20.22 45.48 4.37
CA ARG A 185 -19.50 46.72 4.12
C ARG A 185 -20.41 47.82 3.56
N ASP A 186 -21.39 47.47 2.78
CA ASP A 186 -22.36 48.40 2.20
C ASP A 186 -23.29 48.96 3.33
N ILE A 187 -23.75 48.10 4.25
CA ILE A 187 -24.51 48.50 5.44
C ILE A 187 -23.71 49.42 6.38
N VAL A 188 -22.42 49.12 6.63
CA VAL A 188 -21.56 49.96 7.48
C VAL A 188 -21.35 51.33 6.86
N LYS A 189 -21.13 51.42 5.54
CA LYS A 189 -21.04 52.70 4.85
C LYS A 189 -22.29 53.54 4.89
N GLU A 190 -23.45 52.90 4.77
CA GLU A 190 -24.74 53.55 4.83
C GLU A 190 -25.01 54.09 6.25
N ALA A 191 -24.64 53.36 7.29
CA ALA A 191 -24.73 53.79 8.69
C ALA A 191 -23.78 54.99 9.00
N GLU A 192 -22.56 54.95 8.46
CA GLU A 192 -21.57 56.06 8.59
C GLU A 192 -22.07 57.36 7.90
N THR A 193 -22.70 57.21 6.71
CA THR A 193 -23.27 58.40 6.02
C THR A 193 -24.45 59.01 6.76
N ILE A 194 -25.32 58.22 7.39
CA ILE A 194 -26.44 58.69 8.19
C ILE A 194 -25.94 59.38 9.46
N THR A 195 -24.91 58.83 10.11
CA THR A 195 -24.33 59.42 11.32
C THR A 195 -23.62 60.75 11.05
N SER A 196 -22.95 60.87 9.93
CA SER A 196 -22.25 62.11 9.55
C SER A 196 -23.25 63.22 9.16
N SER A 197 -24.39 62.87 8.53
CA SER A 197 -25.42 63.87 8.20
C SER A 197 -26.19 64.34 9.45
N ALA A 198 -26.34 63.46 10.47
CA ALA A 198 -26.99 63.84 11.77
C ALA A 198 -26.08 64.68 12.68
N SER A 199 -24.75 64.66 12.46
CA SER A 199 -23.81 65.49 13.26
C SER A 199 -23.57 66.87 12.66
N SER A 200 -24.10 67.16 11.45
CA SER A 200 -23.95 68.47 10.76
C SER A 200 -25.25 69.29 10.75
N ALA A 201 -26.29 68.83 11.43
CA ALA A 201 -27.52 69.58 11.69
C ALA A 201 -27.63 69.97 13.17
#